data_158e6a12ef16174d74f96a84f7ae5f3d
#
_entry.id   158e6a12ef16174d74f96a84f7ae5f3d
#
_cell.length_a   1.000
_cell.length_b   1.000
_cell.length_c   1.000
_cell.angle_alpha   90.00
_cell.angle_beta   90.00
_cell.angle_gamma   90.00
#
_symmetry.space_group_name_H-M   'P 1'
#
loop_
_entity.id
_entity.type
_entity.pdbx_description
1 polymer ?
#
loop_
_entity_poly.entity_id
_entity_poly.type
_entity_poly.pdbx_seq_one_letter_code
_entity_poly.pdbx_strand_id
1 'polypeptide(L)'
;QKEIHSIQLSKDVCQEVGHLIEKYKLNLNQQDFIKLFLNEVGNRSIVVHGENDSEIQILGLLESRIIDYENIIFLSCNEEFLPTKSNLEDMFPDDLKKYLGIPSGYEKEAISAYYFYRCFHYAKNIDLIYVKGDGKGLNYNEPSRYLRQVEKELGDLKNIKLVNYTVKVDNIQNKHLVKNNPQIKESIIDWMSKGISPSAIIKYNNCPLDFYLKYVAKIKEKKQPSKYLNPSDWGIAIHKTLENLFYENRIIRQSEIKKIKKELQEVMLESFNKIFLDKRFLNGKNALTYHHYKKCLENLLEKEIKAINEFGEYKILKTEDNIDISSSFEINNEFQKTKFLGIIDRIDLTDQGIRLVDYKTGMVNSNEISLNNFDQLFNKTKAFQLFFYGLLWNEKYQKNDDLSCQVISLKNTFQPHLELIYNKNKMINYDAIDSYKNWLLNNLELIYNTKTFSHENRSLYCELC
;
A
#
# COMPACT_ATOMS: atom_id res chain seq x y z
N GLN A 1 33.20 -1.57 11.19
CA GLN A 1 33.61 -0.14 11.21
C GLN A 1 32.39 0.79 11.13
N LYS A 2 31.45 0.61 10.19
CA LYS A 2 30.25 1.46 10.05
C LYS A 2 29.41 1.52 11.32
N GLU A 3 29.20 0.39 11.99
CA GLU A 3 28.42 0.31 13.25
C GLU A 3 29.11 1.07 14.39
N ILE A 4 30.44 0.98 14.50
CA ILE A 4 31.21 1.70 15.52
C ILE A 4 31.08 3.21 15.30
N HIS A 5 31.21 3.69 14.05
CA HIS A 5 31.03 5.10 13.73
C HIS A 5 29.59 5.58 14.00
N SER A 6 28.57 4.75 13.74
CA SER A 6 27.18 5.10 14.05
C SER A 6 26.94 5.26 15.55
N ILE A 7 27.52 4.39 16.35
CA ILE A 7 27.43 4.45 17.83
C ILE A 7 28.16 5.70 18.34
N GLN A 8 29.36 5.99 17.82
CA GLN A 8 30.12 7.17 18.20
C GLN A 8 29.37 8.45 17.86
N LEU A 9 28.85 8.56 16.63
CA LEU A 9 28.02 9.68 16.19
C LEU A 9 26.80 9.91 17.10
N SER A 10 26.09 8.83 17.45
CA SER A 10 24.94 8.91 18.35
C SER A 10 25.32 9.39 19.74
N LYS A 11 26.49 8.98 20.25
CA LYS A 11 27.02 9.46 21.52
C LYS A 11 27.36 10.95 21.45
N ASP A 12 28.02 11.40 20.38
CA ASP A 12 28.42 12.80 20.21
C ASP A 12 27.20 13.71 20.12
N VAL A 13 26.16 13.29 19.37
CA VAL A 13 24.88 14.03 19.27
C VAL A 13 24.18 14.07 20.63
N CYS A 14 24.18 12.97 21.39
CA CYS A 14 23.58 12.96 22.72
C CYS A 14 24.27 13.94 23.68
N GLN A 15 25.60 14.03 23.64
CA GLN A 15 26.36 14.97 24.43
C GLN A 15 26.11 16.43 24.00
N GLU A 16 26.05 16.69 22.70
CA GLU A 16 25.77 18.02 22.13
C GLU A 16 24.38 18.51 22.54
N VAL A 17 23.36 17.67 22.39
CA VAL A 17 21.99 17.99 22.80
C VAL A 17 21.92 18.20 24.31
N GLY A 18 22.59 17.36 25.11
CA GLY A 18 22.69 17.55 26.56
C GLY A 18 23.30 18.90 26.95
N HIS A 19 24.41 19.27 26.30
CA HIS A 19 25.06 20.56 26.54
C HIS A 19 24.17 21.76 26.17
N LEU A 20 23.41 21.65 25.06
CA LEU A 20 22.46 22.71 24.66
C LEU A 20 21.33 22.87 25.69
N ILE A 21 20.81 21.76 26.22
CA ILE A 21 19.78 21.77 27.27
C ILE A 21 20.28 22.49 28.53
N GLU A 22 21.49 22.17 28.98
CA GLU A 22 22.11 22.79 30.16
C GLU A 22 22.40 24.28 29.92
N LYS A 23 23.00 24.62 28.78
CA LYS A 23 23.38 25.99 28.43
C LYS A 23 22.18 26.94 28.36
N TYR A 24 21.09 26.48 27.74
CA TYR A 24 19.88 27.30 27.56
C TYR A 24 18.80 27.03 28.61
N LYS A 25 19.09 26.17 29.61
CA LYS A 25 18.16 25.77 30.68
C LYS A 25 16.79 25.34 30.17
N LEU A 26 16.81 24.54 29.08
CA LEU A 26 15.60 24.06 28.43
C LEU A 26 14.92 23.02 29.33
N ASN A 27 13.65 23.24 29.63
CA ASN A 27 12.84 22.25 30.36
C ASN A 27 12.16 21.29 29.36
N LEU A 28 12.91 20.29 28.91
CA LEU A 28 12.42 19.27 27.97
C LEU A 28 11.96 18.04 28.75
N ASN A 29 10.80 17.53 28.39
CA ASN A 29 10.39 16.20 28.83
C ASN A 29 11.14 15.10 28.01
N GLN A 30 11.08 13.87 28.49
CA GLN A 30 11.78 12.74 27.87
C GLN A 30 11.39 12.53 26.39
N GLN A 31 10.12 12.76 26.05
CA GLN A 31 9.64 12.58 24.66
C GLN A 31 10.21 13.65 23.72
N ASP A 32 10.28 14.89 24.17
CA ASP A 32 10.82 15.99 23.37
C ASP A 32 12.33 15.87 23.21
N PHE A 33 13.04 15.39 24.25
CA PHE A 33 14.46 15.03 24.15
C PHE A 33 14.71 13.96 23.08
N ILE A 34 13.92 12.87 23.10
CA ILE A 34 14.06 11.79 22.12
C ILE A 34 13.78 12.28 20.70
N LYS A 35 12.77 13.13 20.51
CA LYS A 35 12.46 13.72 19.19
C LYS A 35 13.62 14.59 18.68
N LEU A 36 14.14 15.47 19.53
CA LEU A 36 15.26 16.33 19.18
C LEU A 36 16.50 15.50 18.84
N PHE A 37 16.83 14.52 19.66
CA PHE A 37 17.93 13.59 19.43
C PHE A 37 17.80 12.84 18.10
N LEU A 38 16.63 12.25 17.83
CA LEU A 38 16.39 11.51 16.59
C LEU A 38 16.45 12.41 15.35
N ASN A 39 15.99 13.66 15.46
CA ASN A 39 16.06 14.64 14.39
C ASN A 39 17.54 15.00 14.10
N GLU A 40 18.31 15.26 15.14
CA GLU A 40 19.75 15.61 15.00
C GLU A 40 20.55 14.43 14.45
N VAL A 41 20.33 13.21 14.94
CA VAL A 41 21.00 12.00 14.40
C VAL A 41 20.62 11.78 12.93
N GLY A 42 19.35 12.02 12.57
CA GLY A 42 18.86 11.85 11.20
C GLY A 42 19.47 12.87 10.21
N ASN A 43 19.89 14.04 10.70
CA ASN A 43 20.53 15.08 9.89
C ASN A 43 22.05 14.92 9.75
N ARG A 44 22.66 13.98 10.48
CA ARG A 44 24.10 13.72 10.41
C ARG A 44 24.42 12.65 9.38
N SER A 45 25.52 12.84 8.68
CA SER A 45 26.07 11.87 7.74
C SER A 45 27.35 11.25 8.30
N ILE A 46 27.53 9.96 8.03
CA ILE A 46 28.78 9.25 8.37
C ILE A 46 29.67 9.29 7.15
N VAL A 47 30.85 9.89 7.30
CA VAL A 47 31.85 9.87 6.25
C VAL A 47 32.48 8.47 6.21
N VAL A 48 32.24 7.76 5.12
CA VAL A 48 32.92 6.47 4.85
C VAL A 48 34.06 6.80 3.90
N HIS A 49 35.29 6.65 4.37
CA HIS A 49 36.45 6.79 3.50
C HIS A 49 36.44 5.62 2.50
N GLY A 50 36.32 5.93 1.22
CA GLY A 50 36.52 5.01 0.13
C GLY A 50 38.01 4.94 -0.23
N GLU A 51 38.42 3.88 -0.91
CA GLU A 51 39.75 3.81 -1.52
C GLU A 51 39.77 4.74 -2.75
N ASN A 52 40.52 5.82 -2.65
CA ASN A 52 40.63 6.83 -3.74
C ASN A 52 41.53 6.38 -4.90
N ASP A 53 42.18 5.23 -4.79
CA ASP A 53 43.20 4.76 -5.72
C ASP A 53 42.70 3.66 -6.67
N SER A 54 41.36 3.45 -6.76
CA SER A 54 40.80 2.47 -7.69
C SER A 54 40.83 3.02 -9.13
N GLU A 55 41.16 2.15 -10.10
CA GLU A 55 41.16 2.47 -11.53
C GLU A 55 39.77 2.88 -12.04
N ILE A 56 38.69 2.42 -11.40
CA ILE A 56 37.32 2.81 -11.71
C ILE A 56 36.72 3.51 -10.48
N GLN A 57 36.22 4.72 -10.71
CA GLN A 57 35.58 5.52 -9.67
C GLN A 57 34.12 5.80 -10.05
N ILE A 58 33.21 5.65 -9.10
CA ILE A 58 31.79 6.00 -9.26
C ILE A 58 31.53 7.23 -8.40
N LEU A 59 31.21 8.34 -9.08
CA LEU A 59 31.04 9.65 -8.46
C LEU A 59 29.73 10.29 -8.91
N GLY A 60 29.13 11.13 -8.07
CA GLY A 60 28.10 12.05 -8.53
C GLY A 60 28.72 13.21 -9.35
N LEU A 61 27.87 13.90 -10.11
CA LEU A 61 28.32 15.00 -10.96
C LEU A 61 29.07 16.13 -10.17
N LEU A 62 28.56 16.41 -8.95
CA LEU A 62 29.16 17.44 -8.10
C LEU A 62 30.45 16.97 -7.41
N GLU A 63 30.60 15.69 -7.16
CA GLU A 63 31.80 15.10 -6.57
C GLU A 63 32.93 14.95 -7.59
N SER A 64 32.61 14.90 -8.90
CA SER A 64 33.59 14.85 -9.98
C SER A 64 34.31 16.19 -10.24
N ARG A 65 33.88 17.26 -9.56
CA ARG A 65 34.50 18.58 -9.70
C ARG A 65 36.01 18.55 -9.40
N ILE A 66 36.80 19.25 -10.24
CA ILE A 66 38.25 19.41 -10.11
C ILE A 66 39.06 18.15 -10.50
N ILE A 67 38.41 17.01 -10.74
CA ILE A 67 39.10 15.78 -11.16
C ILE A 67 38.93 15.62 -12.67
N ASP A 68 40.02 15.32 -13.35
CA ASP A 68 40.05 15.11 -14.80
C ASP A 68 40.23 13.63 -15.10
N TYR A 69 39.32 13.08 -15.92
CA TYR A 69 39.33 11.68 -16.33
C TYR A 69 39.47 11.56 -17.84
N GLU A 70 40.28 10.59 -18.30
CA GLU A 70 40.42 10.31 -19.73
C GLU A 70 39.17 9.63 -20.34
N ASN A 71 38.50 8.78 -19.57
CA ASN A 71 37.30 8.06 -20.00
C ASN A 71 36.19 8.31 -19.00
N ILE A 72 35.04 8.74 -19.48
CA ILE A 72 33.89 9.09 -18.65
C ILE A 72 32.64 8.37 -19.17
N ILE A 73 31.89 7.76 -18.27
CA ILE A 73 30.60 7.16 -18.56
C ILE A 73 29.54 7.85 -17.70
N PHE A 74 28.67 8.63 -18.33
CA PHE A 74 27.53 9.23 -17.67
C PHE A 74 26.34 8.28 -17.77
N LEU A 75 25.81 7.88 -16.61
CA LEU A 75 24.60 7.06 -16.50
C LEU A 75 23.38 7.94 -16.27
N SER A 76 22.20 7.44 -16.65
CA SER A 76 20.91 8.11 -16.42
C SER A 76 20.83 9.52 -17.01
N CYS A 77 21.33 9.70 -18.23
CA CYS A 77 21.25 10.98 -18.92
C CYS A 77 19.85 11.29 -19.46
N ASN A 78 18.84 11.08 -18.61
CA ASN A 78 17.44 11.40 -18.89
C ASN A 78 17.06 12.74 -18.26
N GLU A 79 16.03 13.38 -18.81
CA GLU A 79 15.41 14.55 -18.19
C GLU A 79 14.91 14.17 -16.77
N GLU A 80 14.97 15.08 -15.82
CA GLU A 80 14.72 14.90 -14.39
C GLU A 80 15.90 14.34 -13.57
N PHE A 81 16.81 13.57 -14.17
CA PHE A 81 18.03 13.10 -13.53
C PHE A 81 19.23 13.99 -13.87
N LEU A 82 19.27 14.50 -15.10
CA LEU A 82 20.31 15.40 -15.58
C LEU A 82 19.70 16.51 -16.47
N PRO A 83 19.55 17.76 -15.98
CA PRO A 83 19.79 18.20 -14.61
C PRO A 83 18.80 17.62 -13.60
N THR A 84 19.25 17.51 -12.34
CA THR A 84 18.35 17.07 -11.26
C THR A 84 17.28 18.14 -11.05
N LYS A 85 16.01 17.74 -11.18
CA LYS A 85 14.88 18.62 -10.92
C LYS A 85 14.89 19.07 -9.46
N SER A 86 14.92 20.34 -9.19
CA SER A 86 14.72 20.85 -7.84
C SER A 86 13.24 20.71 -7.47
N ASN A 87 12.91 19.70 -6.64
CA ASN A 87 11.57 19.52 -6.07
C ASN A 87 11.22 20.56 -4.98
N LEU A 88 11.82 21.72 -5.02
CA LEU A 88 11.42 22.81 -4.16
C LEU A 88 10.15 23.43 -4.76
N GLU A 89 9.00 23.01 -4.29
CA GLU A 89 7.81 23.85 -4.27
C GLU A 89 8.14 25.04 -3.36
N ASP A 90 8.86 25.99 -3.92
CA ASP A 90 9.26 27.18 -3.20
C ASP A 90 8.03 28.08 -3.03
N MET A 91 7.83 28.57 -1.81
CA MET A 91 6.77 29.52 -1.49
C MET A 91 6.96 30.88 -2.21
N PHE A 92 8.18 31.16 -2.69
CA PHE A 92 8.54 32.43 -3.33
C PHE A 92 8.74 32.24 -4.84
N PRO A 93 8.08 33.06 -5.69
CA PRO A 93 8.33 33.12 -7.11
C PRO A 93 9.82 33.46 -7.42
N ASP A 94 10.34 32.90 -8.51
CA ASP A 94 11.76 33.10 -8.88
C ASP A 94 12.14 34.57 -9.11
N ASP A 95 11.23 35.41 -9.63
CA ASP A 95 11.45 36.85 -9.79
C ASP A 95 11.65 37.55 -8.44
N LEU A 96 10.92 37.16 -7.40
CA LEU A 96 11.11 37.71 -6.07
C LEU A 96 12.41 37.24 -5.43
N LYS A 97 12.79 35.98 -5.65
CA LYS A 97 14.11 35.48 -5.21
C LYS A 97 15.25 36.25 -5.83
N LYS A 98 15.17 36.47 -7.14
CA LYS A 98 16.18 37.27 -7.89
C LYS A 98 16.27 38.68 -7.33
N TYR A 99 15.14 39.32 -7.05
CA TYR A 99 15.12 40.66 -6.45
C TYR A 99 15.73 40.68 -5.04
N LEU A 100 15.52 39.61 -4.25
CA LEU A 100 16.07 39.50 -2.89
C LEU A 100 17.49 38.91 -2.83
N GLY A 101 18.09 38.57 -3.97
CA GLY A 101 19.42 37.93 -4.02
C GLY A 101 19.44 36.51 -3.44
N ILE A 102 18.29 35.81 -3.44
CA ILE A 102 18.19 34.43 -2.97
C ILE A 102 18.45 33.48 -4.14
N PRO A 103 19.30 32.44 -3.99
CA PRO A 103 19.55 31.48 -5.05
C PRO A 103 18.26 30.83 -5.56
N SER A 104 18.06 30.83 -6.86
CA SER A 104 16.94 30.25 -7.58
C SER A 104 17.26 28.86 -8.14
N GLY A 105 16.27 28.18 -8.72
CA GLY A 105 16.49 26.93 -9.43
C GLY A 105 17.45 27.06 -10.63
N TYR A 106 17.47 28.22 -11.27
CA TYR A 106 18.34 28.50 -12.40
C TYR A 106 19.84 28.46 -12.06
N GLU A 107 20.25 28.96 -10.91
CA GLU A 107 21.66 28.91 -10.50
C GLU A 107 22.14 27.51 -10.20
N LYS A 108 21.26 26.67 -9.60
CA LYS A 108 21.55 25.24 -9.38
C LYS A 108 21.68 24.48 -10.69
N GLU A 109 20.80 24.77 -11.64
CA GLU A 109 20.86 24.18 -12.98
C GLU A 109 22.12 24.62 -13.74
N ALA A 110 22.50 25.93 -13.67
CA ALA A 110 23.72 26.46 -14.25
C ALA A 110 24.99 25.81 -13.67
N ILE A 111 25.00 25.51 -12.36
CA ILE A 111 26.09 24.79 -11.71
C ILE A 111 26.18 23.35 -12.26
N SER A 112 25.06 22.65 -12.40
CA SER A 112 25.00 21.29 -12.95
C SER A 112 25.50 21.30 -14.42
N ALA A 113 25.05 22.26 -15.21
CA ALA A 113 25.50 22.42 -16.59
C ALA A 113 27.01 22.65 -16.65
N TYR A 114 27.56 23.58 -15.83
CA TYR A 114 29.00 23.87 -15.77
C TYR A 114 29.79 22.58 -15.49
N TYR A 115 29.44 21.77 -14.49
CA TYR A 115 30.18 20.55 -14.18
C TYR A 115 30.05 19.50 -15.27
N PHE A 116 28.86 19.37 -15.88
CA PHE A 116 28.67 18.47 -17.01
C PHE A 116 29.57 18.82 -18.18
N TYR A 117 29.56 20.09 -18.64
CA TYR A 117 30.38 20.52 -19.77
C TYR A 117 31.86 20.55 -19.44
N ARG A 118 32.24 20.82 -18.19
CA ARG A 118 33.64 20.79 -17.77
C ARG A 118 34.28 19.42 -17.99
N CYS A 119 33.53 18.32 -17.83
CA CYS A 119 34.05 16.98 -18.08
C CYS A 119 34.49 16.76 -19.52
N PHE A 120 33.98 17.54 -20.49
CA PHE A 120 34.35 17.40 -21.90
C PHE A 120 35.73 18.00 -22.24
N HIS A 121 36.30 18.82 -21.37
CA HIS A 121 37.58 19.50 -21.67
C HIS A 121 38.79 18.56 -21.70
N TYR A 122 38.80 17.53 -20.85
CA TYR A 122 39.95 16.65 -20.67
C TYR A 122 39.71 15.21 -21.11
N ALA A 123 38.45 14.81 -21.19
CA ALA A 123 38.10 13.46 -21.54
C ALA A 123 38.42 13.15 -23.01
N LYS A 124 39.05 12.00 -23.24
CA LYS A 124 39.28 11.45 -24.59
C LYS A 124 38.06 10.73 -25.14
N ASN A 125 37.35 10.00 -24.23
CA ASN A 125 36.15 9.27 -24.58
C ASN A 125 35.05 9.57 -23.56
N ILE A 126 33.85 9.86 -24.04
CA ILE A 126 32.67 10.10 -23.20
C ILE A 126 31.51 9.29 -23.75
N ASP A 127 30.95 8.43 -22.87
CA ASP A 127 29.74 7.70 -23.16
C ASP A 127 28.56 8.32 -22.37
N LEU A 128 27.53 8.75 -23.08
CA LEU A 128 26.32 9.33 -22.50
C LEU A 128 25.19 8.34 -22.65
N ILE A 129 24.81 7.70 -21.54
CA ILE A 129 23.83 6.60 -21.53
C ILE A 129 22.49 7.10 -20.99
N TYR A 130 21.45 6.96 -21.79
CA TYR A 130 20.08 7.26 -21.40
C TYR A 130 19.12 6.12 -21.75
N VAL A 131 18.02 6.01 -21.04
CA VAL A 131 16.97 5.03 -21.30
C VAL A 131 15.92 5.68 -22.19
N LYS A 132 15.66 5.08 -23.36
CA LYS A 132 14.61 5.54 -24.27
C LYS A 132 13.29 4.84 -23.88
N GLY A 133 12.25 5.61 -23.59
CA GLY A 133 10.91 5.10 -23.34
C GLY A 133 10.28 4.51 -24.60
N ASP A 134 9.35 3.60 -24.42
CA ASP A 134 8.55 2.96 -25.49
C ASP A 134 7.45 3.87 -26.06
N GLY A 135 7.37 5.11 -25.60
CA GLY A 135 6.38 6.09 -26.07
C GLY A 135 4.95 5.87 -25.57
N LYS A 136 4.75 4.92 -24.63
CA LYS A 136 3.44 4.60 -24.08
C LYS A 136 3.41 4.90 -22.59
N GLY A 137 2.60 5.87 -22.17
CA GLY A 137 2.35 6.17 -20.77
C GLY A 137 2.77 7.55 -20.31
N LEU A 138 2.45 7.90 -19.05
CA LEU A 138 2.73 9.19 -18.40
C LEU A 138 4.22 9.39 -18.04
N ASN A 139 5.01 8.32 -18.03
CA ASN A 139 6.44 8.35 -17.72
C ASN A 139 7.26 8.24 -19.02
N TYR A 140 7.30 9.32 -19.77
CA TYR A 140 8.11 9.40 -20.95
C TYR A 140 9.57 9.68 -20.53
N ASN A 141 10.45 8.67 -20.64
CA ASN A 141 11.88 8.85 -20.40
C ASN A 141 12.51 9.60 -21.58
N GLU A 142 12.50 10.93 -21.52
CA GLU A 142 13.16 11.77 -22.51
C GLU A 142 14.66 11.86 -22.26
N PRO A 143 15.49 11.96 -23.32
CA PRO A 143 16.91 12.28 -23.16
C PRO A 143 17.06 13.67 -22.56
N SER A 144 18.06 13.84 -21.71
CA SER A 144 18.41 15.12 -21.08
C SER A 144 18.57 16.22 -22.13
N ARG A 145 18.13 17.44 -21.79
CA ARG A 145 18.36 18.63 -22.60
C ARG A 145 19.84 18.88 -22.87
N TYR A 146 20.75 18.46 -22.00
CA TYR A 146 22.19 18.57 -22.21
C TYR A 146 22.67 17.68 -23.35
N LEU A 147 22.11 16.48 -23.53
CA LEU A 147 22.40 15.61 -24.66
C LEU A 147 22.02 16.30 -26.00
N ARG A 148 20.82 16.89 -26.02
CA ARG A 148 20.33 17.63 -27.20
C ARG A 148 21.21 18.84 -27.52
N GLN A 149 21.73 19.52 -26.51
CA GLN A 149 22.69 20.62 -26.69
C GLN A 149 24.02 20.11 -27.23
N VAL A 150 24.58 19.04 -26.66
CA VAL A 150 25.81 18.41 -27.15
C VAL A 150 25.65 17.96 -28.60
N GLU A 151 24.57 17.33 -28.98
CA GLU A 151 24.30 16.90 -30.35
C GLU A 151 24.22 18.10 -31.31
N LYS A 152 23.56 19.19 -30.91
CA LYS A 152 23.40 20.40 -31.76
C LYS A 152 24.66 21.23 -31.86
N GLU A 153 25.41 21.43 -30.76
CA GLU A 153 26.55 22.34 -30.71
C GLU A 153 27.89 21.66 -31.09
N LEU A 154 28.02 20.37 -30.78
CA LEU A 154 29.21 19.57 -31.01
C LEU A 154 29.06 18.53 -32.14
N GLY A 155 27.84 18.37 -32.69
CA GLY A 155 27.53 17.36 -33.70
C GLY A 155 28.37 17.48 -34.99
N ASP A 156 28.78 18.70 -35.34
CA ASP A 156 29.66 18.96 -36.50
C ASP A 156 31.13 18.58 -36.26
N LEU A 157 31.52 18.32 -35.01
CA LEU A 157 32.85 17.90 -34.58
C LEU A 157 33.10 16.40 -34.75
N LYS A 158 32.49 15.77 -35.75
CA LYS A 158 32.80 14.49 -36.40
C LYS A 158 32.89 13.18 -35.59
N ASN A 159 32.75 13.18 -34.27
CA ASN A 159 33.01 11.98 -33.48
C ASN A 159 31.82 11.52 -32.59
N ILE A 160 30.62 12.08 -32.78
CA ILE A 160 29.42 11.60 -32.04
C ILE A 160 28.80 10.42 -32.76
N LYS A 161 28.72 9.29 -32.08
CA LYS A 161 28.05 8.08 -32.58
C LYS A 161 26.84 7.79 -31.72
N LEU A 162 25.66 7.77 -32.33
CA LEU A 162 24.43 7.28 -31.66
C LEU A 162 24.36 5.77 -31.81
N VAL A 163 24.40 5.06 -30.69
CA VAL A 163 24.31 3.61 -30.64
C VAL A 163 23.06 3.22 -29.86
N ASN A 164 22.18 2.46 -30.49
CA ASN A 164 20.99 1.93 -29.82
C ASN A 164 21.25 0.50 -29.34
N TYR A 165 21.22 0.31 -28.03
CA TYR A 165 21.27 -1.02 -27.44
C TYR A 165 19.84 -1.45 -27.06
N THR A 166 19.37 -2.55 -27.63
CA THR A 166 18.17 -3.20 -27.15
C THR A 166 18.61 -4.29 -26.19
N VAL A 167 18.46 -4.06 -24.90
CA VAL A 167 18.64 -5.12 -23.92
C VAL A 167 17.46 -6.08 -24.10
N LYS A 168 17.71 -7.19 -24.79
CA LYS A 168 16.82 -8.35 -24.60
C LYS A 168 17.09 -8.79 -23.16
N VAL A 169 16.22 -8.36 -22.26
CA VAL A 169 16.08 -9.06 -21.00
C VAL A 169 15.57 -10.44 -21.41
N ASP A 170 16.47 -11.38 -21.62
CA ASP A 170 16.07 -12.77 -21.48
C ASP A 170 15.40 -12.78 -20.11
N ASN A 171 14.10 -13.00 -20.10
CA ASN A 171 13.41 -13.30 -18.87
C ASN A 171 14.15 -14.50 -18.30
N ILE A 172 15.19 -14.24 -17.52
CA ILE A 172 15.67 -15.17 -16.51
C ILE A 172 14.49 -15.22 -15.57
N GLN A 173 13.50 -15.99 -16.02
CA GLN A 173 12.50 -16.52 -15.13
C GLN A 173 13.31 -17.41 -14.17
N ASN A 174 13.93 -16.77 -13.17
CA ASN A 174 14.09 -17.42 -11.91
C ASN A 174 12.66 -17.74 -11.48
N LYS A 175 12.15 -18.84 -12.02
CA LYS A 175 10.87 -19.39 -11.62
C LYS A 175 11.10 -19.81 -10.19
N HIS A 176 10.95 -18.84 -9.27
CA HIS A 176 10.85 -19.17 -7.87
C HIS A 176 9.64 -20.10 -7.78
N LEU A 177 9.90 -21.37 -7.69
CA LEU A 177 8.86 -22.38 -7.59
C LEU A 177 9.21 -23.32 -6.42
N VAL A 178 8.19 -23.66 -5.68
CA VAL A 178 8.26 -24.64 -4.61
C VAL A 178 7.47 -25.88 -5.04
N LYS A 179 8.15 -27.01 -5.18
CA LYS A 179 7.49 -28.29 -5.49
C LYS A 179 6.74 -28.76 -4.26
N ASN A 180 5.48 -29.11 -4.44
CA ASN A 180 4.68 -29.72 -3.39
C ASN A 180 5.23 -31.10 -3.04
N ASN A 181 5.38 -31.38 -1.78
CA ASN A 181 5.87 -32.63 -1.22
C ASN A 181 4.98 -33.05 -0.01
N PRO A 182 5.14 -34.25 0.52
CA PRO A 182 4.31 -34.73 1.64
C PRO A 182 4.31 -33.80 2.86
N GLN A 183 5.45 -33.18 3.20
CA GLN A 183 5.57 -32.25 4.32
C GLN A 183 4.81 -30.94 4.08
N ILE A 184 4.82 -30.45 2.85
CA ILE A 184 4.04 -29.26 2.45
C ILE A 184 2.56 -29.57 2.47
N LYS A 185 2.13 -30.76 2.01
CA LYS A 185 0.75 -31.20 2.08
C LYS A 185 0.23 -31.25 3.51
N GLU A 186 1.04 -31.78 4.43
CA GLU A 186 0.73 -31.78 5.86
C GLU A 186 0.59 -30.34 6.41
N SER A 187 1.48 -29.43 6.01
CA SER A 187 1.42 -28.01 6.37
C SER A 187 0.18 -27.32 5.81
N ILE A 188 -0.30 -27.72 4.63
CA ILE A 188 -1.56 -27.21 4.04
C ILE A 188 -2.76 -27.69 4.86
N ILE A 189 -2.78 -28.97 5.27
CA ILE A 189 -3.84 -29.50 6.16
C ILE A 189 -3.83 -28.76 7.50
N ASP A 190 -2.62 -28.54 8.09
CA ASP A 190 -2.47 -27.74 9.32
C ASP A 190 -3.05 -26.31 9.14
N TRP A 191 -2.75 -25.66 8.02
CA TRP A 191 -3.33 -24.36 7.70
C TRP A 191 -4.87 -24.41 7.59
N MET A 192 -5.42 -25.39 6.88
CA MET A 192 -6.87 -25.57 6.74
C MET A 192 -7.55 -25.80 8.08
N SER A 193 -6.90 -26.56 8.97
CA SER A 193 -7.43 -26.86 10.30
C SER A 193 -7.38 -25.65 11.27
N LYS A 194 -6.41 -24.75 11.08
CA LYS A 194 -6.24 -23.55 11.91
C LYS A 194 -7.15 -22.41 11.50
N GLY A 195 -7.42 -22.27 10.20
CA GLY A 195 -8.39 -21.30 9.71
C GLY A 195 -8.12 -20.76 8.33
N ILE A 196 -9.13 -20.92 7.50
CA ILE A 196 -9.18 -20.44 6.12
C ILE A 196 -9.89 -19.09 6.11
N SER A 197 -9.21 -18.05 5.63
CA SER A 197 -9.77 -16.72 5.44
C SER A 197 -9.99 -16.41 3.96
N PRO A 198 -10.92 -15.50 3.60
CA PRO A 198 -11.09 -15.06 2.20
C PRO A 198 -9.80 -14.57 1.56
N SER A 199 -9.03 -13.79 2.32
CA SER A 199 -7.77 -13.22 1.85
C SER A 199 -6.72 -14.27 1.48
N ALA A 200 -6.71 -15.42 2.14
CA ALA A 200 -5.77 -16.50 1.85
C ALA A 200 -6.06 -17.14 0.48
N ILE A 201 -7.35 -17.40 0.18
CA ILE A 201 -7.77 -18.00 -1.09
C ILE A 201 -7.57 -17.04 -2.25
N ILE A 202 -7.92 -15.77 -2.06
CA ILE A 202 -7.68 -14.71 -3.04
C ILE A 202 -6.17 -14.59 -3.32
N LYS A 203 -5.34 -14.68 -2.29
CA LYS A 203 -3.89 -14.61 -2.43
C LYS A 203 -3.34 -15.81 -3.21
N TYR A 204 -3.84 -17.03 -2.98
CA TYR A 204 -3.47 -18.20 -3.76
C TYR A 204 -3.79 -18.02 -5.25
N ASN A 205 -4.99 -17.53 -5.56
CA ASN A 205 -5.37 -17.29 -6.95
C ASN A 205 -4.50 -16.22 -7.64
N ASN A 206 -4.11 -15.18 -6.90
CA ASN A 206 -3.25 -14.11 -7.45
C ASN A 206 -1.80 -14.57 -7.62
N CYS A 207 -1.25 -15.28 -6.64
CA CYS A 207 0.10 -15.80 -6.66
C CYS A 207 0.22 -17.02 -5.72
N PRO A 208 0.27 -18.25 -6.25
CA PRO A 208 0.42 -19.45 -5.44
C PRO A 208 1.68 -19.45 -4.56
N LEU A 209 2.79 -18.88 -5.04
CA LEU A 209 4.02 -18.79 -4.26
C LEU A 209 3.88 -17.85 -3.06
N ASP A 210 3.28 -16.67 -3.24
CA ASP A 210 3.04 -15.72 -2.14
C ASP A 210 2.08 -16.30 -1.08
N PHE A 211 1.05 -17.03 -1.52
CA PHE A 211 0.20 -17.80 -0.62
C PHE A 211 1.02 -18.81 0.19
N TYR A 212 1.86 -19.62 -0.47
CA TYR A 212 2.71 -20.60 0.19
C TYR A 212 3.60 -19.94 1.23
N LEU A 213 4.34 -18.90 0.87
CA LEU A 213 5.26 -18.21 1.78
C LEU A 213 4.54 -17.65 3.01
N LYS A 214 3.40 -16.99 2.81
CA LYS A 214 2.67 -16.30 3.87
C LYS A 214 1.87 -17.24 4.77
N TYR A 215 1.12 -18.18 4.19
CA TYR A 215 0.14 -18.98 4.93
C TYR A 215 0.63 -20.40 5.28
N VAL A 216 1.42 -21.01 4.41
CA VAL A 216 1.94 -22.36 4.62
C VAL A 216 3.29 -22.33 5.33
N ALA A 217 4.28 -21.61 4.77
CA ALA A 217 5.60 -21.45 5.38
C ALA A 217 5.64 -20.41 6.52
N LYS A 218 4.59 -19.58 6.66
CA LYS A 218 4.43 -18.59 7.74
C LYS A 218 5.56 -17.57 7.82
N ILE A 219 6.15 -17.21 6.67
CA ILE A 219 7.20 -16.18 6.59
C ILE A 219 6.56 -14.82 6.82
N LYS A 220 7.10 -14.08 7.78
CA LYS A 220 6.64 -12.72 8.10
C LYS A 220 7.62 -11.70 7.54
N GLU A 221 7.12 -10.74 6.78
CA GLU A 221 7.90 -9.58 6.38
C GLU A 221 8.20 -8.68 7.57
N LYS A 222 9.44 -8.20 7.63
CA LYS A 222 9.80 -7.15 8.59
C LYS A 222 9.24 -5.82 8.11
N LYS A 223 8.19 -5.33 8.79
CA LYS A 223 7.66 -3.99 8.51
C LYS A 223 8.74 -2.95 8.83
N GLN A 224 9.14 -2.17 7.84
CA GLN A 224 10.02 -1.03 8.07
C GLN A 224 9.22 0.08 8.76
N PRO A 225 9.76 0.72 9.80
CA PRO A 225 9.13 1.88 10.42
C PRO A 225 8.94 2.99 9.38
N SER A 226 7.71 3.44 9.18
CA SER A 226 7.39 4.54 8.29
C SER A 226 6.89 5.74 9.09
N LYS A 227 7.31 6.94 8.71
CA LYS A 227 6.79 8.20 9.23
C LYS A 227 5.30 8.38 8.88
N TYR A 228 4.88 7.84 7.75
CA TYR A 228 3.52 7.94 7.25
C TYR A 228 2.75 6.66 7.55
N LEU A 229 1.47 6.81 7.88
CA LEU A 229 0.54 5.70 8.01
C LEU A 229 0.27 5.10 6.64
N ASN A 230 0.32 3.78 6.56
CA ASN A 230 0.00 3.06 5.33
C ASN A 230 -1.53 2.88 5.18
N PRO A 231 -2.03 2.49 4.00
CA PRO A 231 -3.46 2.31 3.77
C PRO A 231 -4.14 1.32 4.72
N SER A 232 -3.43 0.28 5.17
CA SER A 232 -3.95 -0.70 6.13
C SER A 232 -4.15 -0.09 7.52
N ASP A 233 -3.21 0.77 7.97
CA ASP A 233 -3.31 1.46 9.25
C ASP A 233 -4.55 2.36 9.30
N TRP A 234 -4.80 3.11 8.21
CA TRP A 234 -6.01 3.90 8.05
C TRP A 234 -7.27 3.04 8.07
N GLY A 235 -7.25 1.88 7.38
CA GLY A 235 -8.35 0.92 7.39
C GLY A 235 -8.73 0.51 8.81
N ILE A 236 -7.76 0.03 9.60
CA ILE A 236 -7.96 -0.40 10.98
C ILE A 236 -8.60 0.71 11.84
N ALA A 237 -8.08 1.94 11.74
CA ALA A 237 -8.58 3.06 12.54
C ALA A 237 -10.01 3.48 12.16
N ILE A 238 -10.33 3.45 10.88
CA ILE A 238 -11.67 3.77 10.37
C ILE A 238 -12.67 2.69 10.75
N HIS A 239 -12.34 1.39 10.62
CA HIS A 239 -13.20 0.29 11.07
C HIS A 239 -13.50 0.44 12.56
N LYS A 240 -12.48 0.72 13.39
CA LYS A 240 -12.69 0.95 14.83
C LYS A 240 -13.57 2.16 15.12
N THR A 241 -13.46 3.21 14.31
CA THR A 241 -14.36 4.37 14.41
C THR A 241 -15.80 3.99 14.09
N LEU A 242 -16.02 3.24 13.00
CA LEU A 242 -17.36 2.80 12.59
C LEU A 242 -17.98 1.81 13.59
N GLU A 243 -17.19 0.88 14.13
CA GLU A 243 -17.61 -0.03 15.20
C GLU A 243 -18.12 0.74 16.42
N ASN A 244 -17.38 1.79 16.85
CA ASN A 244 -17.78 2.59 18.00
C ASN A 244 -18.99 3.50 17.72
N LEU A 245 -19.21 3.92 16.48
CA LEU A 245 -20.37 4.71 16.07
C LEU A 245 -21.62 3.87 15.90
N PHE A 246 -21.48 2.67 15.31
CA PHE A 246 -22.56 1.75 14.98
C PHE A 246 -22.50 0.51 15.88
N TYR A 247 -22.60 0.72 17.20
CA TYR A 247 -22.49 -0.36 18.16
C TYR A 247 -23.73 -1.27 18.22
N GLU A 248 -23.57 -2.44 18.81
CA GLU A 248 -24.61 -3.48 18.92
C GLU A 248 -25.91 -2.98 19.57
N ASN A 249 -27.02 -3.52 19.12
CA ASN A 249 -28.38 -3.19 19.55
C ASN A 249 -28.83 -1.75 19.29
N ARG A 250 -28.04 -0.92 18.61
CA ARG A 250 -28.43 0.43 18.20
C ARG A 250 -29.49 0.36 17.10
N ILE A 251 -30.61 1.10 17.29
CA ILE A 251 -31.63 1.25 16.25
C ILE A 251 -31.30 2.49 15.46
N ILE A 252 -31.09 2.32 14.17
CA ILE A 252 -30.65 3.38 13.26
C ILE A 252 -31.87 4.00 12.59
N ARG A 253 -32.14 5.26 13.00
CA ARG A 253 -33.18 6.16 12.50
C ARG A 253 -32.52 7.47 12.09
N GLN A 254 -33.23 8.31 11.38
CA GLN A 254 -32.70 9.64 11.02
C GLN A 254 -32.25 10.46 12.22
N SER A 255 -33.04 10.45 13.33
CA SER A 255 -32.68 11.15 14.55
C SER A 255 -31.37 10.63 15.16
N GLU A 256 -31.14 9.32 15.04
CA GLU A 256 -29.95 8.67 15.54
C GLU A 256 -28.71 9.00 14.69
N ILE A 257 -28.84 9.01 13.36
CA ILE A 257 -27.74 9.45 12.49
C ILE A 257 -27.35 10.92 12.77
N LYS A 258 -28.30 11.78 13.07
CA LYS A 258 -28.00 13.17 13.47
C LYS A 258 -27.20 13.25 14.76
N LYS A 259 -27.40 12.33 15.72
CA LYS A 259 -26.59 12.22 16.95
C LYS A 259 -25.19 11.69 16.61
N ILE A 260 -25.11 10.60 15.83
CA ILE A 260 -23.84 10.02 15.38
C ILE A 260 -22.99 11.09 14.67
N LYS A 261 -23.61 11.95 13.86
CA LYS A 261 -22.89 13.06 13.18
C LYS A 261 -22.28 14.05 14.16
N LYS A 262 -22.91 14.31 15.30
CA LYS A 262 -22.37 15.18 16.35
C LYS A 262 -21.22 14.50 17.11
N GLU A 263 -21.33 13.21 17.35
CA GLU A 263 -20.36 12.39 18.08
C GLU A 263 -19.14 12.02 17.22
N LEU A 264 -19.26 12.10 15.89
CA LEU A 264 -18.26 11.61 14.93
C LEU A 264 -16.84 12.10 15.22
N GLN A 265 -16.66 13.39 15.49
CA GLN A 265 -15.33 13.95 15.69
C GLN A 265 -14.65 13.41 16.95
N GLU A 266 -15.38 13.29 18.03
CA GLU A 266 -14.91 12.80 19.31
C GLU A 266 -14.59 11.31 19.23
N VAL A 267 -15.52 10.51 18.75
CA VAL A 267 -15.36 9.05 18.59
C VAL A 267 -14.22 8.71 17.64
N MET A 268 -14.07 9.45 16.53
CA MET A 268 -12.96 9.26 15.58
C MET A 268 -11.62 9.59 16.27
N LEU A 269 -11.52 10.69 16.99
CA LEU A 269 -10.32 11.07 17.70
C LEU A 269 -9.92 10.03 18.76
N GLU A 270 -10.88 9.55 19.53
CA GLU A 270 -10.67 8.51 20.55
C GLU A 270 -10.20 7.20 19.92
N SER A 271 -10.85 6.75 18.83
CA SER A 271 -10.50 5.53 18.14
C SER A 271 -9.07 5.58 17.60
N PHE A 272 -8.70 6.71 17.01
CA PHE A 272 -7.34 6.92 16.49
C PHE A 272 -6.30 7.01 17.60
N ASN A 273 -6.60 7.67 18.73
CA ASN A 273 -5.69 7.75 19.88
C ASN A 273 -5.44 6.38 20.51
N LYS A 274 -6.43 5.49 20.53
CA LYS A 274 -6.27 4.11 21.04
C LYS A 274 -5.32 3.27 20.18
N ILE A 275 -5.30 3.50 18.86
CA ILE A 275 -4.48 2.74 17.90
C ILE A 275 -3.11 3.37 17.73
N PHE A 276 -3.03 4.70 17.63
CA PHE A 276 -1.81 5.45 17.39
C PHE A 276 -1.42 6.31 18.61
N LEU A 277 -0.76 5.69 19.58
CA LEU A 277 -0.35 6.34 20.82
C LEU A 277 0.57 7.56 20.59
N ASP A 278 1.34 7.56 19.52
CA ASP A 278 2.24 8.64 19.11
C ASP A 278 1.54 9.83 18.43
N LYS A 279 0.24 9.74 18.22
CA LYS A 279 -0.61 10.76 17.57
C LYS A 279 -0.11 11.25 16.21
N ARG A 280 0.72 10.44 15.51
CA ARG A 280 1.29 10.81 14.20
C ARG A 280 0.22 11.09 13.11
N PHE A 281 -1.01 10.64 13.31
CA PHE A 281 -2.13 10.93 12.42
C PHE A 281 -2.55 12.42 12.38
N LEU A 282 -2.14 13.23 13.38
CA LEU A 282 -2.40 14.67 13.44
C LEU A 282 -1.29 15.52 12.81
N ASN A 283 -0.25 14.91 12.24
CA ASN A 283 0.92 15.63 11.76
C ASN A 283 1.11 15.52 10.25
N GLY A 284 1.43 16.63 9.60
CA GLY A 284 1.82 16.71 8.19
C GLY A 284 0.82 16.04 7.23
N LYS A 285 1.30 15.21 6.32
CA LYS A 285 0.48 14.49 5.33
C LYS A 285 -0.58 13.59 5.98
N ASN A 286 -0.28 13.02 7.15
CA ASN A 286 -1.25 12.19 7.87
C ASN A 286 -2.46 13.01 8.33
N ALA A 287 -2.27 14.27 8.79
CA ALA A 287 -3.37 15.14 9.17
C ALA A 287 -4.32 15.43 8.02
N LEU A 288 -3.79 15.68 6.81
CA LEU A 288 -4.62 15.85 5.62
C LEU A 288 -5.48 14.60 5.34
N THR A 289 -4.86 13.42 5.45
CA THR A 289 -5.57 12.14 5.26
C THR A 289 -6.63 11.91 6.34
N TYR A 290 -6.35 12.28 7.60
CA TYR A 290 -7.31 12.23 8.71
C TYR A 290 -8.54 13.10 8.42
N HIS A 291 -8.33 14.35 8.02
CA HIS A 291 -9.43 15.27 7.67
C HIS A 291 -10.19 14.81 6.43
N HIS A 292 -9.50 14.24 5.45
CA HIS A 292 -10.17 13.65 4.28
C HIS A 292 -11.11 12.51 4.68
N TYR A 293 -10.65 11.55 5.49
CA TYR A 293 -11.52 10.46 5.96
C TYR A 293 -12.65 10.95 6.86
N LYS A 294 -12.42 11.97 7.70
CA LYS A 294 -13.50 12.61 8.47
C LYS A 294 -14.61 13.10 7.53
N LYS A 295 -14.25 13.78 6.44
CA LYS A 295 -15.21 14.27 5.44
C LYS A 295 -15.91 13.12 4.70
N CYS A 296 -15.20 12.02 4.41
CA CYS A 296 -15.82 10.81 3.84
C CYS A 296 -16.88 10.22 4.78
N LEU A 297 -16.61 10.15 6.09
CA LEU A 297 -17.56 9.68 7.09
C LEU A 297 -18.77 10.62 7.23
N GLU A 298 -18.57 11.93 7.25
CA GLU A 298 -19.66 12.91 7.24
C GLU A 298 -20.58 12.72 6.03
N ASN A 299 -20.00 12.53 4.84
CA ASN A 299 -20.75 12.27 3.62
C ASN A 299 -21.51 10.92 3.67
N LEU A 300 -20.87 9.87 4.22
CA LEU A 300 -21.52 8.59 4.44
C LEU A 300 -22.77 8.74 5.31
N LEU A 301 -22.67 9.45 6.44
CA LEU A 301 -23.80 9.68 7.35
C LEU A 301 -24.96 10.46 6.66
N GLU A 302 -24.65 11.38 5.75
CA GLU A 302 -25.67 12.06 4.96
C GLU A 302 -26.37 11.13 3.95
N LYS A 303 -25.64 10.20 3.37
CA LYS A 303 -26.21 9.17 2.49
C LYS A 303 -27.02 8.13 3.27
N GLU A 304 -26.59 7.80 4.49
CA GLU A 304 -27.34 6.91 5.41
C GLU A 304 -28.73 7.49 5.73
N ILE A 305 -28.84 8.81 5.96
CA ILE A 305 -30.14 9.47 6.15
C ILE A 305 -31.05 9.27 4.93
N LYS A 306 -30.49 9.38 3.71
CA LYS A 306 -31.26 9.15 2.49
C LYS A 306 -31.69 7.68 2.35
N ALA A 307 -30.79 6.76 2.64
CA ALA A 307 -31.05 5.33 2.61
C ALA A 307 -32.16 4.93 3.60
N ILE A 308 -32.18 5.49 4.81
CA ILE A 308 -33.25 5.26 5.79
C ILE A 308 -34.61 5.77 5.29
N ASN A 309 -34.64 6.91 4.58
CA ASN A 309 -35.89 7.42 3.99
C ASN A 309 -36.46 6.50 2.91
N GLU A 310 -35.58 5.79 2.21
CA GLU A 310 -35.95 4.96 1.08
C GLU A 310 -36.26 3.51 1.51
N PHE A 311 -35.46 2.97 2.44
CA PHE A 311 -35.48 1.56 2.82
C PHE A 311 -35.93 1.27 4.27
N GLY A 312 -36.27 2.31 5.05
CA GLY A 312 -36.71 2.16 6.43
C GLY A 312 -35.60 2.14 7.48
N GLU A 313 -36.03 2.05 8.74
CA GLU A 313 -35.15 1.93 9.91
C GLU A 313 -34.59 0.52 10.01
N TYR A 314 -33.41 0.38 10.64
CA TYR A 314 -32.83 -0.93 10.88
C TYR A 314 -32.18 -1.02 12.26
N LYS A 315 -32.02 -2.24 12.77
CA LYS A 315 -31.35 -2.54 14.04
C LYS A 315 -30.00 -3.19 13.78
N ILE A 316 -28.96 -2.69 14.39
CA ILE A 316 -27.63 -3.33 14.39
C ILE A 316 -27.69 -4.52 15.34
N LEU A 317 -27.46 -5.71 14.82
CA LEU A 317 -27.41 -6.93 15.61
C LEU A 317 -26.04 -7.14 16.21
N LYS A 318 -24.98 -7.00 15.38
CA LYS A 318 -23.58 -7.19 15.76
C LYS A 318 -22.64 -6.31 14.98
N THR A 319 -21.48 -6.02 15.57
CA THR A 319 -20.35 -5.34 14.93
C THR A 319 -19.08 -6.13 15.16
N GLU A 320 -18.18 -6.16 14.18
CA GLU A 320 -16.90 -6.90 14.21
C GLU A 320 -17.10 -8.36 14.69
N ASP A 321 -18.18 -9.02 14.20
CA ASP A 321 -18.49 -10.37 14.62
C ASP A 321 -17.45 -11.37 14.11
N ASN A 322 -16.64 -11.85 15.04
CA ASN A 322 -15.61 -12.84 14.73
C ASN A 322 -16.25 -14.22 14.69
N ILE A 323 -16.31 -14.78 13.49
CA ILE A 323 -16.94 -16.07 13.24
C ILE A 323 -15.87 -17.09 12.92
N ASP A 324 -15.93 -18.20 13.65
CA ASP A 324 -15.17 -19.40 13.34
C ASP A 324 -16.11 -20.60 13.18
N ILE A 325 -15.94 -21.36 12.13
CA ILE A 325 -16.74 -22.53 11.83
C ILE A 325 -15.84 -23.70 11.52
N SER A 326 -16.03 -24.77 12.26
CA SER A 326 -15.36 -26.04 12.02
C SER A 326 -16.23 -26.92 11.13
N SER A 327 -15.69 -27.37 10.04
CA SER A 327 -16.33 -28.30 9.11
C SER A 327 -15.35 -29.43 8.78
N SER A 328 -15.83 -30.52 8.26
CA SER A 328 -15.01 -31.56 7.67
C SER A 328 -15.43 -31.75 6.21
N PHE A 329 -14.47 -31.85 5.32
CA PHE A 329 -14.75 -32.22 3.95
C PHE A 329 -13.75 -33.25 3.44
N GLU A 330 -14.14 -33.95 2.40
CA GLU A 330 -13.36 -35.04 1.83
C GLU A 330 -12.35 -34.50 0.81
N ILE A 331 -11.07 -34.83 1.01
CA ILE A 331 -10.00 -34.60 0.05
C ILE A 331 -9.39 -35.97 -0.28
N ASN A 332 -9.38 -36.36 -1.56
CA ASN A 332 -8.81 -37.62 -2.00
C ASN A 332 -9.31 -38.86 -1.19
N ASN A 333 -10.61 -38.93 -0.89
CA ASN A 333 -11.27 -39.97 -0.08
C ASN A 333 -10.88 -40.01 1.41
N GLU A 334 -10.29 -38.92 1.93
CA GLU A 334 -10.00 -38.76 3.36
C GLU A 334 -10.70 -37.53 3.91
N PHE A 335 -11.39 -37.67 5.05
CA PHE A 335 -12.02 -36.55 5.74
C PHE A 335 -10.98 -35.69 6.42
N GLN A 336 -10.87 -34.44 6.01
CA GLN A 336 -9.99 -33.44 6.59
C GLN A 336 -10.78 -32.41 7.39
N LYS A 337 -10.30 -32.12 8.60
CA LYS A 337 -10.89 -31.08 9.44
C LYS A 337 -10.48 -29.71 8.90
N THR A 338 -11.46 -28.89 8.63
CA THR A 338 -11.28 -27.51 8.16
C THR A 338 -11.93 -26.51 9.09
N LYS A 339 -11.37 -25.33 9.15
CA LYS A 339 -11.92 -24.22 9.91
C LYS A 339 -12.01 -22.99 9.00
N PHE A 340 -13.18 -22.39 8.92
CA PHE A 340 -13.36 -21.12 8.20
C PHE A 340 -13.40 -19.98 9.20
N LEU A 341 -12.64 -18.91 8.91
CA LEU A 341 -12.50 -17.74 9.77
C LEU A 341 -12.84 -16.46 9.01
N GLY A 342 -13.64 -15.61 9.63
CA GLY A 342 -13.90 -14.27 9.10
C GLY A 342 -14.45 -13.35 10.16
N ILE A 343 -14.30 -12.06 9.90
CA ILE A 343 -14.87 -10.99 10.73
C ILE A 343 -15.86 -10.26 9.85
N ILE A 344 -17.12 -10.20 10.28
CA ILE A 344 -18.16 -9.44 9.60
C ILE A 344 -18.25 -8.08 10.28
N ASP A 345 -17.97 -7.01 9.53
CA ASP A 345 -17.85 -5.66 10.08
C ASP A 345 -19.15 -5.20 10.76
N ARG A 346 -20.32 -5.45 10.13
CA ARG A 346 -21.62 -5.12 10.71
C ARG A 346 -22.71 -6.05 10.20
N ILE A 347 -23.63 -6.42 11.07
CA ILE A 347 -24.80 -7.23 10.79
C ILE A 347 -26.05 -6.48 11.22
N ASP A 348 -26.94 -6.22 10.30
CA ASP A 348 -28.16 -5.46 10.51
C ASP A 348 -29.41 -6.34 10.35
N LEU A 349 -30.44 -6.03 11.12
CA LEU A 349 -31.80 -6.51 10.90
C LEU A 349 -32.60 -5.38 10.26
N THR A 350 -33.06 -5.61 9.05
CA THR A 350 -33.90 -4.70 8.24
C THR A 350 -35.28 -5.29 8.07
N ASP A 351 -36.21 -4.53 7.52
CA ASP A 351 -37.56 -5.04 7.18
C ASP A 351 -37.52 -6.17 6.12
N GLN A 352 -36.43 -6.24 5.33
CA GLN A 352 -36.22 -7.27 4.30
C GLN A 352 -35.44 -8.50 4.82
N GLY A 353 -35.03 -8.51 6.10
CA GLY A 353 -34.25 -9.58 6.69
C GLY A 353 -32.84 -9.16 7.10
N ILE A 354 -31.94 -10.12 7.10
CA ILE A 354 -30.55 -9.91 7.54
C ILE A 354 -29.73 -9.25 6.44
N ARG A 355 -28.97 -8.20 6.83
CA ARG A 355 -28.03 -7.51 5.95
C ARG A 355 -26.61 -7.63 6.53
N LEU A 356 -25.69 -8.20 5.74
CA LEU A 356 -24.28 -8.29 6.05
C LEU A 356 -23.54 -7.12 5.38
N VAL A 357 -22.79 -6.37 6.15
CA VAL A 357 -22.11 -5.15 5.69
C VAL A 357 -20.60 -5.28 5.86
N ASP A 358 -19.86 -4.90 4.82
CA ASP A 358 -18.41 -4.83 4.81
C ASP A 358 -17.96 -3.39 4.47
N TYR A 359 -17.11 -2.81 5.29
CA TYR A 359 -16.61 -1.45 5.10
C TYR A 359 -15.33 -1.45 4.26
N LYS A 360 -15.25 -0.56 3.29
CA LYS A 360 -14.04 -0.36 2.50
C LYS A 360 -13.63 1.10 2.50
N THR A 361 -12.42 1.36 2.99
CA THR A 361 -11.83 2.71 2.99
C THR A 361 -11.40 3.17 1.60
N GLY A 362 -11.25 2.24 0.64
CA GLY A 362 -10.95 2.50 -0.77
C GLY A 362 -12.18 2.78 -1.61
N MET A 363 -11.95 3.08 -2.89
CA MET A 363 -12.99 3.16 -3.91
C MET A 363 -13.43 1.76 -4.30
N VAL A 364 -14.73 1.50 -4.34
CA VAL A 364 -15.34 0.28 -4.88
C VAL A 364 -16.42 0.68 -5.87
N ASN A 365 -16.50 -0.05 -6.99
CA ASN A 365 -17.49 0.17 -8.03
C ASN A 365 -18.50 -1.00 -8.05
N SER A 366 -19.71 -0.74 -8.56
CA SER A 366 -20.78 -1.75 -8.65
C SER A 366 -20.37 -3.01 -9.45
N ASN A 367 -19.51 -2.86 -10.45
CA ASN A 367 -19.01 -3.98 -11.24
C ASN A 367 -18.16 -4.98 -10.43
N GLU A 368 -17.56 -4.55 -9.31
CA GLU A 368 -16.74 -5.41 -8.44
C GLU A 368 -17.57 -6.34 -7.56
N ILE A 369 -18.87 -6.06 -7.44
CA ILE A 369 -19.81 -6.81 -6.59
C ILE A 369 -21.04 -7.33 -7.34
N SER A 370 -21.03 -7.33 -8.66
CA SER A 370 -22.08 -7.90 -9.50
C SER A 370 -21.51 -9.06 -10.30
N LEU A 371 -22.11 -10.25 -10.22
CA LEU A 371 -21.64 -11.47 -10.89
C LEU A 371 -22.80 -12.38 -11.33
N ASN A 372 -22.52 -13.19 -12.35
CA ASN A 372 -23.49 -14.17 -12.87
C ASN A 372 -23.05 -15.62 -12.59
N ASN A 373 -21.78 -15.86 -12.29
CA ASN A 373 -21.25 -17.17 -11.92
C ASN A 373 -20.08 -17.03 -10.95
N PHE A 374 -19.70 -18.11 -10.27
CA PHE A 374 -18.63 -18.11 -9.26
C PHE A 374 -17.23 -18.03 -9.87
N ASP A 375 -17.01 -18.31 -11.15
CA ASP A 375 -15.69 -18.18 -11.79
C ASP A 375 -15.23 -16.72 -11.83
N GLN A 376 -16.17 -15.78 -11.78
CA GLN A 376 -15.86 -14.35 -11.72
C GLN A 376 -15.34 -13.89 -10.36
N LEU A 377 -15.52 -14.68 -9.30
CA LEU A 377 -15.19 -14.31 -7.92
C LEU A 377 -13.70 -14.00 -7.73
N PHE A 378 -12.83 -14.70 -8.43
CA PHE A 378 -11.39 -14.45 -8.31
C PHE A 378 -10.96 -13.07 -8.83
N ASN A 379 -11.71 -12.52 -9.79
CA ASN A 379 -11.52 -11.16 -10.29
C ASN A 379 -12.35 -10.13 -9.50
N LYS A 380 -13.32 -10.58 -8.72
CA LYS A 380 -14.26 -9.76 -7.93
C LYS A 380 -14.12 -10.06 -6.43
N THR A 381 -12.96 -9.70 -5.90
CA THR A 381 -12.55 -10.07 -4.53
C THR A 381 -13.50 -9.57 -3.43
N LYS A 382 -14.25 -8.45 -3.69
CA LYS A 382 -15.25 -7.93 -2.75
C LYS A 382 -16.51 -8.83 -2.72
N ALA A 383 -16.96 -9.26 -3.90
CA ALA A 383 -18.06 -10.23 -3.99
C ALA A 383 -17.67 -11.57 -3.34
N PHE A 384 -16.43 -12.04 -3.57
CA PHE A 384 -15.89 -13.22 -2.89
C PHE A 384 -16.02 -13.11 -1.37
N GLN A 385 -15.60 -11.99 -0.80
CA GLN A 385 -15.66 -11.75 0.64
C GLN A 385 -17.09 -11.77 1.17
N LEU A 386 -18.03 -11.14 0.46
CA LEU A 386 -19.44 -11.11 0.86
C LEU A 386 -20.09 -12.49 0.82
N PHE A 387 -19.83 -13.32 -0.21
CA PHE A 387 -20.30 -14.71 -0.23
C PHE A 387 -19.72 -15.53 0.91
N PHE A 388 -18.46 -15.33 1.22
CA PHE A 388 -17.82 -15.99 2.35
C PHE A 388 -18.47 -15.59 3.68
N TYR A 389 -18.84 -14.32 3.84
CA TYR A 389 -19.59 -13.85 5.01
C TYR A 389 -20.99 -14.47 5.09
N GLY A 390 -21.69 -14.61 3.96
CA GLY A 390 -22.96 -15.32 3.88
C GLY A 390 -22.85 -16.78 4.33
N LEU A 391 -21.79 -17.48 3.87
CA LEU A 391 -21.49 -18.84 4.32
C LEU A 391 -21.25 -18.89 5.84
N LEU A 392 -20.42 -18.00 6.37
CA LEU A 392 -20.14 -17.94 7.80
C LEU A 392 -21.40 -17.68 8.62
N TRP A 393 -22.26 -16.77 8.16
CA TRP A 393 -23.53 -16.48 8.82
C TRP A 393 -24.44 -17.70 8.88
N ASN A 394 -24.72 -18.32 7.74
CA ASN A 394 -25.64 -19.46 7.65
C ASN A 394 -25.19 -20.66 8.51
N GLU A 395 -23.88 -20.95 8.47
CA GLU A 395 -23.32 -22.07 9.24
C GLU A 395 -23.33 -21.80 10.76
N LYS A 396 -22.97 -20.56 11.18
CA LYS A 396 -22.92 -20.21 12.61
C LYS A 396 -24.30 -20.20 13.25
N TYR A 397 -25.25 -19.61 12.56
CA TYR A 397 -26.59 -19.40 13.13
C TYR A 397 -27.60 -20.47 12.71
N GLN A 398 -27.19 -21.45 11.88
CA GLN A 398 -28.01 -22.54 11.36
C GLN A 398 -29.33 -22.03 10.77
N LYS A 399 -29.26 -20.93 10.03
CA LYS A 399 -30.40 -20.25 9.43
C LYS A 399 -30.29 -20.33 7.91
N ASN A 400 -31.44 -20.62 7.29
CA ASN A 400 -31.57 -20.65 5.84
C ASN A 400 -32.20 -19.34 5.32
N ASP A 401 -31.86 -18.23 5.96
CA ASP A 401 -32.39 -16.91 5.60
C ASP A 401 -31.82 -16.44 4.27
N ASP A 402 -32.64 -15.77 3.48
CA ASP A 402 -32.15 -14.97 2.36
C ASP A 402 -31.39 -13.76 2.90
N LEU A 403 -30.19 -13.52 2.38
CA LEU A 403 -29.29 -12.51 2.90
C LEU A 403 -29.13 -11.35 1.90
N SER A 404 -29.19 -10.12 2.39
CA SER A 404 -28.67 -8.97 1.69
C SER A 404 -27.21 -8.78 2.09
N CYS A 405 -26.31 -8.68 1.11
CA CYS A 405 -24.90 -8.45 1.35
C CYS A 405 -24.46 -7.13 0.70
N GLN A 406 -23.74 -6.31 1.44
CA GLN A 406 -23.46 -4.94 1.02
C GLN A 406 -22.00 -4.56 1.32
N VAL A 407 -21.35 -3.84 0.39
CA VAL A 407 -20.13 -3.09 0.64
C VAL A 407 -20.46 -1.62 0.84
N ILE A 408 -19.91 -1.01 1.89
CA ILE A 408 -19.95 0.43 2.07
C ILE A 408 -18.57 1.01 1.75
N SER A 409 -18.47 1.72 0.62
CA SER A 409 -17.24 2.32 0.11
C SER A 409 -17.13 3.80 0.51
N LEU A 410 -16.21 4.13 1.42
CA LEU A 410 -16.06 5.49 1.94
C LEU A 410 -15.62 6.52 0.87
N LYS A 411 -14.82 6.10 -0.11
CA LYS A 411 -14.38 6.99 -1.19
C LYS A 411 -15.38 7.11 -2.34
N ASN A 412 -16.40 6.26 -2.39
CA ASN A 412 -17.47 6.40 -3.36
C ASN A 412 -18.51 7.40 -2.84
N THR A 413 -18.28 8.69 -3.10
CA THR A 413 -19.12 9.77 -2.58
C THR A 413 -20.51 9.85 -3.24
N PHE A 414 -20.68 9.25 -4.41
CA PHE A 414 -21.98 9.25 -5.14
C PHE A 414 -22.88 8.13 -4.65
N GLN A 415 -22.36 6.91 -4.61
CA GLN A 415 -23.10 5.71 -4.22
C GLN A 415 -22.23 4.86 -3.25
N PRO A 416 -22.15 5.24 -1.97
CA PRO A 416 -21.33 4.51 -1.01
C PRO A 416 -21.89 3.11 -0.70
N HIS A 417 -23.21 2.93 -0.72
CA HIS A 417 -23.90 1.65 -0.46
C HIS A 417 -24.01 0.86 -1.77
N LEU A 418 -23.29 -0.24 -1.83
CA LEU A 418 -23.23 -1.12 -2.98
C LEU A 418 -23.70 -2.51 -2.59
N GLU A 419 -24.81 -2.96 -3.18
CA GLU A 419 -25.39 -4.28 -2.91
C GLU A 419 -24.76 -5.35 -3.79
N LEU A 420 -24.51 -6.52 -3.23
CA LEU A 420 -24.09 -7.71 -3.97
C LEU A 420 -25.22 -8.13 -4.90
N ILE A 421 -24.92 -8.28 -6.17
CA ILE A 421 -25.88 -8.75 -7.17
C ILE A 421 -25.39 -10.09 -7.73
N TYR A 422 -26.20 -11.12 -7.55
CA TYR A 422 -25.94 -12.44 -8.12
C TYR A 422 -27.10 -12.86 -9.02
N ASN A 423 -26.81 -13.18 -10.30
CA ASN A 423 -27.83 -13.51 -11.29
C ASN A 423 -28.99 -12.51 -11.34
N LYS A 424 -28.67 -11.20 -11.29
CA LYS A 424 -29.61 -10.07 -11.25
C LYS A 424 -30.44 -9.94 -9.95
N ASN A 425 -30.23 -10.81 -8.97
CA ASN A 425 -30.89 -10.76 -7.67
C ASN A 425 -29.99 -10.07 -6.64
N LYS A 426 -30.60 -9.24 -5.78
CA LYS A 426 -29.93 -8.56 -4.65
C LYS A 426 -29.97 -9.37 -3.36
N MET A 427 -30.98 -10.23 -3.22
CA MET A 427 -31.08 -11.20 -2.12
C MET A 427 -30.39 -12.49 -2.54
N ILE A 428 -29.48 -12.95 -1.71
CA ILE A 428 -28.73 -14.18 -1.92
C ILE A 428 -29.43 -15.27 -1.11
N ASN A 429 -30.04 -16.19 -1.81
CA ASN A 429 -30.77 -17.30 -1.18
C ASN A 429 -29.80 -18.38 -0.67
N TYR A 430 -30.33 -19.24 0.17
CA TYR A 430 -29.58 -20.35 0.78
C TYR A 430 -28.90 -21.24 -0.29
N ASP A 431 -29.61 -21.58 -1.37
CA ASP A 431 -29.10 -22.45 -2.43
C ASP A 431 -27.87 -21.87 -3.13
N ALA A 432 -27.82 -20.54 -3.30
CA ALA A 432 -26.65 -19.86 -3.85
C ALA A 432 -25.46 -19.93 -2.89
N ILE A 433 -25.69 -19.83 -1.58
CA ILE A 433 -24.64 -19.95 -0.57
C ILE A 433 -24.12 -21.39 -0.48
N ASP A 434 -24.99 -22.39 -0.56
CA ASP A 434 -24.61 -23.80 -0.59
C ASP A 434 -23.81 -24.14 -1.87
N SER A 435 -24.26 -23.64 -3.01
CA SER A 435 -23.51 -23.76 -4.27
C SER A 435 -22.14 -23.10 -4.19
N TYR A 436 -22.04 -21.93 -3.52
CA TYR A 436 -20.77 -21.28 -3.25
C TYR A 436 -19.88 -22.11 -2.34
N LYS A 437 -20.44 -22.73 -1.29
CA LYS A 437 -19.72 -23.64 -0.39
C LYS A 437 -19.07 -24.78 -1.17
N ASN A 438 -19.83 -25.45 -2.04
CA ASN A 438 -19.34 -26.53 -2.87
C ASN A 438 -18.23 -26.07 -3.84
N TRP A 439 -18.42 -24.91 -4.47
CA TRP A 439 -17.39 -24.29 -5.30
C TRP A 439 -16.11 -23.97 -4.49
N LEU A 440 -16.24 -23.47 -3.27
CA LEU A 440 -15.12 -23.16 -2.38
C LEU A 440 -14.34 -24.42 -1.98
N LEU A 441 -15.05 -25.50 -1.62
CA LEU A 441 -14.44 -26.79 -1.26
C LEU A 441 -13.65 -27.38 -2.42
N ASN A 442 -14.16 -27.33 -3.65
CA ASN A 442 -13.45 -27.74 -4.86
C ASN A 442 -12.15 -26.94 -5.06
N ASN A 443 -12.17 -25.62 -4.77
CA ASN A 443 -10.96 -24.79 -4.85
C ASN A 443 -9.94 -25.14 -3.74
N LEU A 444 -10.37 -25.53 -2.56
CA LEU A 444 -9.46 -26.00 -1.51
C LEU A 444 -8.79 -27.33 -1.88
N GLU A 445 -9.52 -28.22 -2.55
CA GLU A 445 -8.96 -29.46 -3.09
C GLU A 445 -7.90 -29.16 -4.17
N LEU A 446 -8.15 -28.19 -5.06
CA LEU A 446 -7.17 -27.73 -6.04
C LEU A 446 -5.90 -27.16 -5.36
N ILE A 447 -6.04 -26.39 -4.29
CA ILE A 447 -4.89 -25.88 -3.50
C ILE A 447 -4.06 -27.04 -2.95
N TYR A 448 -4.70 -28.04 -2.35
CA TYR A 448 -4.03 -29.21 -1.79
C TYR A 448 -3.30 -30.05 -2.86
N ASN A 449 -3.93 -30.24 -4.02
CA ASN A 449 -3.40 -31.03 -5.14
C ASN A 449 -2.46 -30.27 -6.06
N THR A 450 -2.19 -28.99 -5.78
CA THR A 450 -1.23 -28.18 -6.56
C THR A 450 0.14 -28.84 -6.58
N LYS A 451 0.70 -29.09 -7.76
CA LYS A 451 2.01 -29.73 -7.93
C LYS A 451 3.19 -28.79 -7.60
N THR A 452 3.03 -27.52 -7.93
CA THR A 452 4.07 -26.51 -7.76
C THR A 452 3.46 -25.16 -7.41
N PHE A 453 3.98 -24.52 -6.36
CA PHE A 453 3.69 -23.14 -6.03
C PHE A 453 4.66 -22.28 -6.80
N SER A 454 4.21 -21.71 -7.91
CA SER A 454 5.01 -20.84 -8.78
C SER A 454 4.57 -19.40 -8.65
N HIS A 455 5.52 -18.51 -8.96
CA HIS A 455 5.19 -17.11 -9.15
C HIS A 455 4.63 -16.95 -10.56
N GLU A 456 3.34 -16.72 -10.65
CA GLU A 456 2.67 -16.40 -11.90
C GLU A 456 2.29 -14.91 -11.85
N ASN A 457 2.70 -14.14 -12.86
CA ASN A 457 2.39 -12.72 -13.03
C ASN A 457 0.89 -12.50 -13.29
N ARG A 458 0.04 -12.89 -12.35
CA ARG A 458 -1.40 -12.69 -12.43
C ARG A 458 -1.84 -11.36 -11.78
N SER A 459 -0.98 -10.74 -11.01
CA SER A 459 -1.30 -9.50 -10.32
C SER A 459 -0.19 -8.47 -10.47
N LEU A 460 -0.57 -7.24 -10.84
CA LEU A 460 0.31 -6.07 -10.85
C LEU A 460 0.79 -5.66 -9.44
N TYR A 461 0.23 -6.27 -8.38
CA TYR A 461 0.49 -5.95 -6.98
C TYR A 461 1.15 -7.10 -6.23
N CYS A 462 1.87 -7.99 -6.92
CA CYS A 462 2.63 -9.03 -6.24
C CYS A 462 3.86 -8.41 -5.57
N GLU A 463 3.91 -8.50 -4.24
CA GLU A 463 5.01 -7.95 -3.41
C GLU A 463 6.35 -8.68 -3.63
N LEU A 464 6.35 -9.82 -4.35
CA LEU A 464 7.54 -10.58 -4.70
C LEU A 464 8.12 -10.19 -6.08
N CYS A 465 7.44 -9.34 -6.83
CA CYS A 465 7.91 -8.72 -8.06
C CYS A 465 8.49 -7.36 -7.75
#